data_0ba2f84533719401eba5bb971c2f238b
#
_entry.id   0ba2f84533719401eba5bb971c2f238b
#
_cell.length_a   1.000
_cell.length_b   1.000
_cell.length_c   1.000
_cell.angle_alpha   90.00
_cell.angle_beta   90.00
_cell.angle_gamma   90.00
#
_symmetry.space_group_name_H-M   'P 1'
#
loop_
_entity.id
_entity.type
_entity.pdbx_description
1 polymer ?
#
loop_
_entity_poly.entity_id
_entity_poly.type
_entity_poly.pdbx_seq_one_letter_code
_entity_poly.pdbx_strand_id
1 'polypeptide(L)'
;MCDKQKEEMERLFESFIKKLAITNTSFVRSLMNEIEWKARLIGIKGARGVGKTTLLLQYIKLNLPMDKTVLYASVDNLWFSEHKLYDLASDFVKRGGKYLFLDEVHKYPNWSQELKNIYDDLPELHVVFTGSSLLEILNAKSDLSRRAIVYEMQGFSFREYLNWNEKLSLPILTLNNILDNHLSLSVGIVDKVKVLKHFPDYLKHGYYPYYNELPALYYSRINEVVNLIVELEIPQLRGVDISYTTKIKQLLYIIAESAPFIPNVSKLSERIGISRNSLLAYLDALHDSCLTMNLQKEGSGISRLQKPDKLFLENPNLMYALSASQIDIGNVRETFFANQLRYCHKINVSKESDFFIDGRYTFEVGGRNKGKQQINGLSDAYIVADDIEYGINNKIPLWLFGFLY
;
A
#
# COMPACT_ATOMS: atom_id res chain seq x y z
N MET A 1 41.61 -5.45 -13.42
CA MET A 1 40.47 -5.51 -12.48
C MET A 1 39.83 -4.14 -12.24
N CYS A 2 40.58 -3.09 -11.99
CA CYS A 2 40.05 -1.74 -11.71
C CYS A 2 39.21 -1.12 -12.86
N ASP A 3 39.62 -1.32 -14.12
CA ASP A 3 38.94 -0.69 -15.27
C ASP A 3 37.61 -1.37 -15.58
N LYS A 4 37.47 -2.68 -15.43
CA LYS A 4 36.23 -3.42 -15.66
C LYS A 4 35.14 -3.02 -14.62
N GLN A 5 35.50 -2.93 -13.34
CA GLN A 5 34.61 -2.49 -12.28
C GLN A 5 34.19 -1.01 -12.42
N LYS A 6 35.05 -0.18 -13.00
CA LYS A 6 34.71 1.20 -13.31
C LYS A 6 33.67 1.29 -14.43
N GLU A 7 33.86 0.55 -15.51
CA GLU A 7 32.91 0.46 -16.63
C GLU A 7 31.55 -0.08 -16.21
N GLU A 8 31.52 -1.08 -15.33
CA GLU A 8 30.29 -1.70 -14.82
C GLU A 8 29.47 -0.75 -13.94
N MET A 9 30.10 0.03 -13.07
CA MET A 9 29.42 1.06 -12.29
C MET A 9 28.91 2.22 -13.17
N GLU A 10 29.65 2.59 -14.22
CA GLU A 10 29.19 3.60 -15.18
C GLU A 10 27.88 3.20 -15.87
N ARG A 11 27.68 1.91 -16.18
CA ARG A 11 26.41 1.39 -16.71
C ARG A 11 25.22 1.59 -15.76
N LEU A 12 25.44 1.44 -14.45
CA LEU A 12 24.38 1.72 -13.46
C LEU A 12 24.02 3.21 -13.45
N PHE A 13 25.05 4.09 -13.52
CA PHE A 13 24.84 5.54 -13.62
C PHE A 13 24.09 5.92 -14.91
N GLU A 14 24.45 5.35 -16.05
CA GLU A 14 23.74 5.61 -17.31
C GLU A 14 22.26 5.18 -17.24
N SER A 15 21.98 4.00 -16.67
CA SER A 15 20.62 3.53 -16.44
C SER A 15 19.85 4.45 -15.52
N PHE A 16 20.47 4.89 -14.45
CA PHE A 16 19.90 5.86 -13.50
C PHE A 16 19.54 7.18 -14.19
N ILE A 17 20.47 7.79 -14.92
CA ILE A 17 20.25 9.07 -15.61
C ILE A 17 19.11 8.96 -16.63
N LYS A 18 19.02 7.85 -17.39
CA LYS A 18 17.91 7.61 -18.33
C LYS A 18 16.57 7.58 -17.61
N LYS A 19 16.46 6.86 -16.50
CA LYS A 19 15.22 6.82 -15.69
C LYS A 19 14.86 8.18 -15.12
N LEU A 20 15.85 8.92 -14.60
CA LEU A 20 15.65 10.23 -14.01
C LEU A 20 15.18 11.26 -15.04
N ALA A 21 15.70 11.20 -16.27
CA ALA A 21 15.32 12.11 -17.35
C ALA A 21 13.82 12.04 -17.68
N ILE A 22 13.25 10.83 -17.71
CA ILE A 22 11.83 10.62 -18.02
C ILE A 22 10.90 10.74 -16.81
N THR A 23 11.44 10.91 -15.59
CA THR A 23 10.63 11.01 -14.38
C THR A 23 9.87 12.33 -14.34
N ASN A 24 8.54 12.23 -14.30
CA ASN A 24 7.64 13.36 -14.18
C ASN A 24 7.51 13.81 -12.71
N THR A 25 7.59 15.12 -12.48
CA THR A 25 7.49 15.75 -11.15
C THR A 25 6.27 16.70 -11.03
N SER A 26 5.35 16.68 -11.99
CA SER A 26 4.17 17.57 -11.96
C SER A 26 3.18 17.21 -10.83
N PHE A 27 3.19 15.96 -10.39
CA PHE A 27 2.46 15.49 -9.22
C PHE A 27 3.40 14.65 -8.36
N VAL A 28 3.40 14.93 -7.06
CA VAL A 28 4.21 14.21 -6.06
C VAL A 28 3.29 13.71 -4.95
N ARG A 29 3.52 12.46 -4.53
CA ARG A 29 2.76 11.83 -3.44
C ARG A 29 2.97 12.56 -2.12
N SER A 30 1.92 12.63 -1.29
CA SER A 30 1.98 13.25 0.05
C SER A 30 3.05 12.65 0.96
N LEU A 31 3.28 11.35 0.85
CA LEU A 31 4.32 10.64 1.61
C LEU A 31 5.70 11.27 1.45
N MET A 32 5.99 11.97 0.35
CA MET A 32 7.24 12.73 0.14
C MET A 32 7.54 13.68 1.30
N ASN A 33 6.51 14.32 1.87
CA ASN A 33 6.63 15.28 2.95
C ASN A 33 6.63 14.64 4.35
N GLU A 34 6.27 13.38 4.46
CA GLU A 34 6.20 12.63 5.73
C GLU A 34 7.52 11.93 6.04
N ILE A 35 8.31 11.60 5.01
CA ILE A 35 9.58 10.90 5.15
C ILE A 35 10.64 11.84 5.74
N GLU A 36 11.29 11.40 6.84
CA GLU A 36 12.46 12.07 7.40
C GLU A 36 13.72 11.69 6.57
N TRP A 37 13.90 12.35 5.44
CA TRP A 37 14.95 12.06 4.47
C TRP A 37 16.39 12.24 4.98
N LYS A 38 16.56 12.85 6.15
CA LYS A 38 17.87 12.98 6.81
C LYS A 38 18.31 11.71 7.51
N ALA A 39 17.42 10.74 7.70
CA ALA A 39 17.76 9.47 8.30
C ALA A 39 18.72 8.70 7.39
N ARG A 40 19.70 8.01 7.99
CA ARG A 40 20.77 7.31 7.26
C ARG A 40 20.29 6.04 6.53
N LEU A 41 19.24 5.41 7.04
CA LEU A 41 18.68 4.20 6.44
C LEU A 41 17.15 4.29 6.45
N ILE A 42 16.56 4.41 5.27
CA ILE A 42 15.12 4.56 5.08
C ILE A 42 14.60 3.42 4.23
N GLY A 43 13.57 2.73 4.73
CA GLY A 43 12.82 1.74 3.95
C GLY A 43 11.45 2.27 3.52
N ILE A 44 11.05 2.04 2.28
CA ILE A 44 9.71 2.36 1.78
C ILE A 44 9.08 1.06 1.29
N LYS A 45 8.12 0.56 2.04
CA LYS A 45 7.35 -0.65 1.70
C LYS A 45 5.97 -0.27 1.15
N GLY A 46 5.31 -1.20 0.50
CA GLY A 46 3.93 -1.03 0.03
C GLY A 46 3.60 -1.95 -1.13
N ALA A 47 2.31 -2.02 -1.47
CA ALA A 47 1.83 -2.87 -2.55
C ALA A 47 2.57 -2.61 -3.86
N ARG A 48 2.57 -3.61 -4.75
CA ARG A 48 3.17 -3.46 -6.08
C ARG A 48 2.33 -2.48 -6.91
N GLY A 49 3.00 -1.57 -7.64
CA GLY A 49 2.34 -0.61 -8.52
C GLY A 49 1.83 0.68 -7.86
N VAL A 50 2.06 0.91 -6.57
CA VAL A 50 1.65 2.15 -5.87
C VAL A 50 2.54 3.36 -6.16
N GLY A 51 3.69 3.18 -6.85
CA GLY A 51 4.56 4.27 -7.28
C GLY A 51 5.82 4.49 -6.45
N LYS A 52 6.32 3.49 -5.70
CA LYS A 52 7.54 3.59 -4.87
C LYS A 52 8.77 4.05 -5.65
N THR A 53 9.05 3.40 -6.77
CA THR A 53 10.14 3.76 -7.69
C THR A 53 10.06 5.22 -8.15
N THR A 54 8.85 5.65 -8.52
CA THR A 54 8.59 7.03 -8.95
C THR A 54 8.86 8.01 -7.82
N LEU A 55 8.44 7.72 -6.59
CA LEU A 55 8.69 8.55 -5.42
C LEU A 55 10.20 8.73 -5.17
N LEU A 56 11.00 7.66 -5.24
CA LEU A 56 12.46 7.75 -5.11
C LEU A 56 13.08 8.65 -6.18
N LEU A 57 12.74 8.42 -7.44
CA LEU A 57 13.28 9.19 -8.56
C LEU A 57 12.84 10.65 -8.50
N GLN A 58 11.61 10.94 -8.06
CA GLN A 58 11.13 12.30 -7.83
C GLN A 58 11.90 12.98 -6.70
N TYR A 59 12.13 12.29 -5.58
CA TYR A 59 12.93 12.85 -4.49
C TYR A 59 14.34 13.22 -4.95
N ILE A 60 15.01 12.31 -5.66
CA ILE A 60 16.35 12.57 -6.21
C ILE A 60 16.31 13.81 -7.12
N LYS A 61 15.37 13.84 -8.08
CA LYS A 61 15.28 14.91 -9.08
C LYS A 61 14.99 16.29 -8.48
N LEU A 62 14.25 16.35 -7.39
CA LEU A 62 13.79 17.60 -6.77
C LEU A 62 14.72 18.11 -5.66
N ASN A 63 15.45 17.23 -4.98
CA ASN A 63 16.08 17.57 -3.71
C ASN A 63 17.60 17.29 -3.66
N LEU A 64 18.13 16.48 -4.59
CA LEU A 64 19.54 16.09 -4.56
C LEU A 64 20.34 16.65 -5.74
N PRO A 65 21.67 16.81 -5.59
CA PRO A 65 22.52 17.27 -6.69
C PRO A 65 22.58 16.22 -7.81
N MET A 66 22.62 16.69 -9.06
CA MET A 66 22.74 15.86 -10.26
C MET A 66 24.21 15.56 -10.55
N ASP A 67 24.88 14.87 -9.62
CA ASP A 67 26.30 14.54 -9.74
C ASP A 67 26.58 13.08 -9.31
N LYS A 68 27.86 12.71 -9.24
CA LYS A 68 28.29 11.34 -8.90
C LYS A 68 28.15 11.01 -7.40
N THR A 69 27.65 11.92 -6.58
CA THR A 69 27.41 11.65 -5.14
C THR A 69 26.06 10.94 -4.90
N VAL A 70 25.23 10.83 -5.92
CA VAL A 70 23.91 10.15 -5.88
C VAL A 70 23.88 8.99 -6.87
N LEU A 71 23.44 7.82 -6.42
CA LEU A 71 23.21 6.67 -7.28
C LEU A 71 21.85 6.03 -6.96
N TYR A 72 21.10 5.72 -8.01
CA TYR A 72 19.92 4.85 -7.96
C TYR A 72 20.21 3.56 -8.72
N ALA A 73 19.91 2.42 -8.10
CA ALA A 73 20.01 1.10 -8.72
C ALA A 73 18.78 0.26 -8.37
N SER A 74 18.18 -0.38 -9.37
CA SER A 74 17.18 -1.43 -9.15
C SER A 74 17.93 -2.75 -8.91
N VAL A 75 17.65 -3.40 -7.79
CA VAL A 75 18.41 -4.59 -7.36
C VAL A 75 18.00 -5.84 -8.16
N ASP A 76 16.93 -5.76 -8.95
CA ASP A 76 16.58 -6.79 -9.94
C ASP A 76 17.39 -6.70 -11.25
N ASN A 77 18.31 -5.75 -11.36
CA ASN A 77 19.21 -5.66 -12.50
C ASN A 77 20.17 -6.85 -12.50
N LEU A 78 20.42 -7.44 -13.67
CA LEU A 78 21.36 -8.56 -13.88
C LEU A 78 22.78 -8.29 -13.33
N TRP A 79 23.15 -7.04 -13.17
CA TRP A 79 24.42 -6.65 -12.54
C TRP A 79 24.56 -7.29 -11.15
N PHE A 80 23.48 -7.37 -10.37
CA PHE A 80 23.48 -7.95 -9.01
C PHE A 80 23.52 -9.49 -8.98
N SER A 81 23.43 -10.17 -10.11
CA SER A 81 23.64 -11.62 -10.17
C SER A 81 25.13 -12.02 -9.98
N GLU A 82 26.05 -11.10 -10.28
CA GLU A 82 27.50 -11.32 -10.20
C GLU A 82 28.17 -10.44 -9.13
N HIS A 83 27.49 -9.44 -8.58
CA HIS A 83 28.06 -8.44 -7.66
C HIS A 83 27.27 -8.34 -6.37
N LYS A 84 28.00 -8.16 -5.26
CA LYS A 84 27.39 -7.95 -3.95
C LYS A 84 26.96 -6.51 -3.76
N LEU A 85 25.86 -6.34 -3.04
CA LEU A 85 25.32 -5.03 -2.69
C LEU A 85 26.31 -4.23 -1.82
N TYR A 86 26.96 -4.89 -0.87
CA TYR A 86 27.98 -4.29 -0.02
C TYR A 86 29.17 -3.77 -0.83
N ASP A 87 29.64 -4.54 -1.82
CA ASP A 87 30.78 -4.14 -2.67
C ASP A 87 30.42 -2.89 -3.48
N LEU A 88 29.20 -2.82 -4.05
CA LEU A 88 28.70 -1.63 -4.71
C LEU A 88 28.75 -0.41 -3.78
N ALA A 89 28.22 -0.53 -2.57
CA ALA A 89 28.15 0.55 -1.59
C ALA A 89 29.54 1.02 -1.17
N SER A 90 30.48 0.08 -0.89
CA SER A 90 31.85 0.37 -0.53
C SER A 90 32.60 1.12 -1.65
N ASP A 91 32.49 0.62 -2.88
CA ASP A 91 33.14 1.26 -4.03
C ASP A 91 32.51 2.61 -4.38
N PHE A 92 31.22 2.78 -4.18
CA PHE A 92 30.53 4.03 -4.37
C PHE A 92 31.01 5.09 -3.37
N VAL A 93 31.15 4.75 -2.07
CA VAL A 93 31.68 5.66 -1.03
C VAL A 93 33.13 6.05 -1.33
N LYS A 94 34.02 5.11 -1.72
CA LYS A 94 35.41 5.40 -2.10
C LYS A 94 35.52 6.42 -3.24
N ARG A 95 34.48 6.53 -4.06
CA ARG A 95 34.40 7.49 -5.20
C ARG A 95 33.66 8.79 -4.83
N GLY A 96 33.38 9.01 -3.54
CA GLY A 96 32.70 10.21 -3.03
C GLY A 96 31.18 10.11 -3.04
N GLY A 97 30.61 8.92 -3.19
CA GLY A 97 29.17 8.66 -3.11
C GLY A 97 28.62 8.95 -1.71
N LYS A 98 27.44 9.57 -1.65
CA LYS A 98 26.75 9.96 -0.39
C LYS A 98 25.34 9.45 -0.26
N TYR A 99 24.61 9.29 -1.35
CA TYR A 99 23.20 8.89 -1.37
C TYR A 99 23.00 7.71 -2.29
N LEU A 100 22.65 6.55 -1.73
CA LEU A 100 22.40 5.31 -2.46
C LEU A 100 20.92 4.93 -2.37
N PHE A 101 20.24 4.85 -3.52
CA PHE A 101 18.85 4.45 -3.63
C PHE A 101 18.77 3.06 -4.25
N LEU A 102 18.19 2.12 -3.49
CA LEU A 102 18.09 0.71 -3.86
C LEU A 102 16.64 0.31 -4.02
N ASP A 103 16.24 0.02 -5.24
CA ASP A 103 14.85 -0.33 -5.54
C ASP A 103 14.66 -1.85 -5.61
N GLU A 104 13.52 -2.36 -5.12
CA GLU A 104 13.14 -3.78 -5.14
C GLU A 104 14.14 -4.71 -4.41
N VAL A 105 14.70 -4.30 -3.24
CA VAL A 105 15.75 -5.04 -2.52
C VAL A 105 15.38 -6.48 -2.18
N HIS A 106 14.08 -6.76 -2.02
CA HIS A 106 13.58 -8.09 -1.70
C HIS A 106 13.88 -9.16 -2.78
N LYS A 107 14.26 -8.74 -3.98
CA LYS A 107 14.67 -9.65 -5.05
C LYS A 107 16.13 -10.10 -4.93
N TYR A 108 16.89 -9.48 -4.03
CA TYR A 108 18.30 -9.82 -3.80
C TYR A 108 18.45 -10.70 -2.55
N PRO A 109 19.12 -11.87 -2.63
CA PRO A 109 19.34 -12.73 -1.47
C PRO A 109 20.14 -12.02 -0.37
N ASN A 110 19.78 -12.26 0.90
CA ASN A 110 20.47 -11.70 2.08
C ASN A 110 20.56 -10.15 2.12
N TRP A 111 19.70 -9.45 1.40
CA TRP A 111 19.68 -8.00 1.31
C TRP A 111 19.66 -7.31 2.68
N SER A 112 18.93 -7.84 3.67
CA SER A 112 18.83 -7.26 5.00
C SER A 112 20.13 -7.30 5.78
N GLN A 113 20.88 -8.41 5.65
CA GLN A 113 22.20 -8.55 6.27
C GLN A 113 23.23 -7.62 5.61
N GLU A 114 23.17 -7.46 4.29
CA GLU A 114 24.09 -6.55 3.59
C GLU A 114 23.76 -5.08 3.88
N LEU A 115 22.49 -4.70 3.95
CA LEU A 115 22.08 -3.35 4.38
C LEU A 115 22.51 -3.03 5.82
N LYS A 116 22.43 -4.04 6.72
CA LYS A 116 22.94 -3.89 8.07
C LYS A 116 24.45 -3.61 8.07
N ASN A 117 25.23 -4.40 7.32
CA ASN A 117 26.69 -4.22 7.22
C ASN A 117 27.03 -2.85 6.61
N ILE A 118 26.34 -2.45 5.54
CA ILE A 118 26.49 -1.12 4.93
C ILE A 118 26.23 -0.01 5.95
N TYR A 119 25.17 -0.12 6.74
CA TYR A 119 24.86 0.86 7.77
C TYR A 119 25.94 0.91 8.86
N ASP A 120 26.47 -0.23 9.30
CA ASP A 120 27.44 -0.32 10.37
C ASP A 120 28.86 0.14 9.91
N ASP A 121 29.25 -0.23 8.69
CA ASP A 121 30.63 -0.02 8.18
C ASP A 121 30.82 1.28 7.39
N LEU A 122 29.73 1.85 6.81
CA LEU A 122 29.80 3.04 5.96
C LEU A 122 28.96 4.21 6.58
N PRO A 123 29.45 4.83 7.66
CA PRO A 123 28.67 5.77 8.48
C PRO A 123 28.24 7.07 7.76
N GLU A 124 28.92 7.44 6.69
CA GLU A 124 28.60 8.64 5.91
C GLU A 124 27.60 8.41 4.77
N LEU A 125 27.28 7.13 4.47
CA LEU A 125 26.36 6.78 3.40
C LEU A 125 24.91 6.85 3.87
N HIS A 126 24.08 7.59 3.13
CA HIS A 126 22.64 7.57 3.26
C HIS A 126 22.05 6.54 2.29
N VAL A 127 21.27 5.61 2.80
CA VAL A 127 20.65 4.56 1.99
C VAL A 127 19.14 4.64 2.08
N VAL A 128 18.48 4.70 0.94
CA VAL A 128 17.02 4.56 0.83
C VAL A 128 16.72 3.31 0.02
N PHE A 129 15.88 2.43 0.56
CA PHE A 129 15.53 1.21 -0.14
C PHE A 129 14.03 0.99 -0.24
N THR A 130 13.59 0.30 -1.29
CA THR A 130 12.19 -0.13 -1.45
C THR A 130 12.05 -1.64 -1.50
N GLY A 131 10.86 -2.09 -1.13
CA GLY A 131 10.42 -3.46 -1.36
C GLY A 131 8.94 -3.50 -1.68
N SER A 132 8.55 -4.32 -2.67
CA SER A 132 7.14 -4.51 -3.01
C SER A 132 6.48 -5.52 -2.09
N SER A 133 7.23 -6.48 -1.58
CA SER A 133 6.73 -7.52 -0.68
C SER A 133 6.85 -7.10 0.78
N LEU A 134 5.70 -7.00 1.46
CA LEU A 134 5.66 -6.77 2.90
C LEU A 134 6.27 -7.94 3.69
N LEU A 135 6.22 -9.14 3.14
CA LEU A 135 6.71 -10.35 3.79
C LEU A 135 8.21 -10.29 4.05
N GLU A 136 9.00 -9.89 3.07
CA GLU A 136 10.44 -9.81 3.22
C GLU A 136 10.89 -8.69 4.15
N ILE A 137 10.31 -7.51 4.03
CA ILE A 137 10.62 -6.39 4.91
C ILE A 137 10.25 -6.72 6.36
N LEU A 138 9.15 -7.42 6.58
CA LEU A 138 8.75 -7.87 7.91
C LEU A 138 9.73 -8.92 8.46
N ASN A 139 10.18 -9.88 7.66
CA ASN A 139 11.14 -10.90 8.08
C ASN A 139 12.54 -10.32 8.38
N ALA A 140 12.94 -9.30 7.63
CA ALA A 140 14.18 -8.57 7.87
C ALA A 140 14.14 -7.57 9.04
N LYS A 141 12.97 -7.35 9.63
CA LYS A 141 12.77 -6.35 10.70
C LYS A 141 13.66 -6.59 11.92
N SER A 142 14.01 -7.84 12.22
CA SER A 142 14.92 -8.18 13.34
C SER A 142 16.34 -7.63 13.13
N ASP A 143 16.85 -7.65 11.88
CA ASP A 143 18.20 -7.19 11.55
C ASP A 143 18.29 -5.66 11.42
N LEU A 144 17.22 -5.03 10.93
CA LEU A 144 17.18 -3.61 10.62
C LEU A 144 16.39 -2.78 11.64
N SER A 145 15.75 -3.39 12.65
CA SER A 145 14.76 -2.76 13.55
C SER A 145 15.25 -1.51 14.31
N ARG A 146 16.56 -1.40 14.56
CA ARG A 146 17.17 -0.24 15.25
C ARG A 146 17.88 0.72 14.30
N ARG A 147 17.94 0.40 13.02
CA ARG A 147 18.73 1.10 12.02
C ARG A 147 17.87 1.81 10.97
N ALA A 148 16.85 1.12 10.48
CA ALA A 148 15.99 1.64 9.43
C ALA A 148 14.69 2.24 9.98
N ILE A 149 14.33 3.42 9.46
CA ILE A 149 12.97 3.96 9.58
C ILE A 149 12.20 3.47 8.37
N VAL A 150 11.09 2.75 8.60
CA VAL A 150 10.31 2.14 7.52
C VAL A 150 8.97 2.82 7.38
N TYR A 151 8.72 3.39 6.21
CA TYR A 151 7.46 4.01 5.83
C TYR A 151 6.63 3.05 4.96
N GLU A 152 5.31 3.16 5.07
CA GLU A 152 4.39 2.39 4.24
C GLU A 152 3.73 3.30 3.20
N MET A 153 3.89 2.95 1.93
CA MET A 153 3.28 3.68 0.81
C MET A 153 2.03 2.98 0.34
N GLN A 154 0.89 3.61 0.52
CA GLN A 154 -0.41 3.15 0.03
C GLN A 154 -0.63 3.50 -1.45
N GLY A 155 -1.67 2.94 -2.07
CA GLY A 155 -2.16 3.46 -3.34
C GLY A 155 -2.66 4.90 -3.21
N PHE A 156 -3.18 5.48 -4.29
CA PHE A 156 -3.74 6.83 -4.20
C PHE A 156 -4.92 6.89 -3.23
N SER A 157 -4.94 7.90 -2.38
CA SER A 157 -6.17 8.34 -1.74
C SER A 157 -7.09 9.01 -2.77
N PHE A 158 -8.37 9.16 -2.46
CA PHE A 158 -9.26 9.91 -3.35
C PHE A 158 -8.81 11.35 -3.54
N ARG A 159 -8.26 11.97 -2.49
CA ARG A 159 -7.64 13.30 -2.55
C ARG A 159 -6.47 13.36 -3.53
N GLU A 160 -5.54 12.40 -3.46
CA GLU A 160 -4.40 12.36 -4.38
C GLU A 160 -4.83 12.10 -5.82
N TYR A 161 -5.85 11.25 -6.03
CA TYR A 161 -6.47 11.02 -7.33
C TYR A 161 -7.07 12.31 -7.92
N LEU A 162 -7.80 13.10 -7.11
CA LEU A 162 -8.32 14.39 -7.55
C LEU A 162 -7.20 15.39 -7.85
N ASN A 163 -6.21 15.50 -6.97
CA ASN A 163 -5.08 16.40 -7.17
C ASN A 163 -4.31 16.08 -8.46
N TRP A 164 -4.15 14.81 -8.78
CA TRP A 164 -3.47 14.39 -10.00
C TRP A 164 -4.28 14.66 -11.26
N ASN A 165 -5.55 14.25 -11.29
CA ASN A 165 -6.39 14.34 -12.48
C ASN A 165 -6.84 15.79 -12.79
N GLU A 166 -7.21 16.55 -11.76
CA GLU A 166 -7.75 17.89 -11.89
C GLU A 166 -6.70 18.99 -11.64
N LYS A 167 -5.41 18.59 -11.43
CA LYS A 167 -4.29 19.52 -11.13
C LYS A 167 -4.59 20.43 -9.96
N LEU A 168 -5.22 19.90 -8.91
CA LEU A 168 -5.57 20.59 -7.68
C LEU A 168 -4.50 20.41 -6.61
N SER A 169 -4.62 21.20 -5.54
CA SER A 169 -3.86 21.06 -4.30
C SER A 169 -4.82 21.05 -3.12
N LEU A 170 -5.56 19.94 -2.98
CA LEU A 170 -6.49 19.72 -1.89
C LEU A 170 -5.72 19.26 -0.64
N PRO A 171 -6.08 19.75 0.57
CA PRO A 171 -5.36 19.44 1.80
C PRO A 171 -5.62 18.02 2.28
N ILE A 172 -4.69 17.49 3.08
CA ILE A 172 -4.92 16.33 3.94
C ILE A 172 -5.81 16.75 5.09
N LEU A 173 -6.77 15.89 5.47
CA LEU A 173 -7.68 16.12 6.58
C LEU A 173 -7.41 15.10 7.69
N THR A 174 -7.52 15.52 8.96
CA THR A 174 -7.51 14.59 10.08
C THR A 174 -8.92 14.03 10.32
N LEU A 175 -9.02 12.85 10.95
CA LEU A 175 -10.31 12.26 11.30
C LEU A 175 -11.14 13.22 12.17
N ASN A 176 -10.54 13.82 13.20
CA ASN A 176 -11.23 14.78 14.06
C ASN A 176 -11.75 15.98 13.26
N ASN A 177 -10.96 16.48 12.31
CA ASN A 177 -11.40 17.59 11.44
C ASN A 177 -12.61 17.19 10.58
N ILE A 178 -12.64 15.96 10.07
CA ILE A 178 -13.81 15.44 9.34
C ILE A 178 -15.01 15.33 10.27
N LEU A 179 -14.86 14.76 11.47
CA LEU A 179 -15.97 14.57 12.40
C LEU A 179 -16.60 15.89 12.85
N ASP A 180 -15.76 16.89 13.14
CA ASP A 180 -16.22 18.17 13.70
C ASP A 180 -16.71 19.15 12.62
N ASN A 181 -16.12 19.10 11.41
CA ASN A 181 -16.26 20.17 10.40
C ASN A 181 -16.67 19.67 9.01
N HIS A 182 -17.18 18.43 8.86
CA HIS A 182 -17.46 17.83 7.55
C HIS A 182 -18.32 18.69 6.61
N LEU A 183 -19.27 19.48 7.13
CA LEU A 183 -20.11 20.35 6.30
C LEU A 183 -19.30 21.46 5.64
N SER A 184 -18.53 22.22 6.42
CA SER A 184 -17.70 23.32 5.88
C SER A 184 -16.59 22.81 4.97
N LEU A 185 -15.99 21.67 5.31
CA LEU A 185 -14.97 21.00 4.48
C LEU A 185 -15.58 20.56 3.14
N SER A 186 -16.76 19.95 3.17
CA SER A 186 -17.47 19.53 1.96
C SER A 186 -17.78 20.69 1.04
N VAL A 187 -18.31 21.81 1.58
CA VAL A 187 -18.58 23.02 0.80
C VAL A 187 -17.31 23.51 0.11
N GLY A 188 -16.20 23.67 0.85
CA GLY A 188 -14.96 24.20 0.29
C GLY A 188 -14.28 23.27 -0.74
N ILE A 189 -14.56 21.95 -0.71
CA ILE A 189 -14.04 21.01 -1.69
C ILE A 189 -14.94 20.93 -2.92
N VAL A 190 -16.27 20.85 -2.74
CA VAL A 190 -17.26 20.76 -3.82
C VAL A 190 -17.24 22.01 -4.71
N ASP A 191 -16.96 23.19 -4.16
CA ASP A 191 -16.74 24.40 -4.93
C ASP A 191 -15.56 24.31 -5.93
N LYS A 192 -14.58 23.47 -5.63
CA LYS A 192 -13.39 23.29 -6.46
C LYS A 192 -13.50 22.14 -7.46
N VAL A 193 -14.25 21.10 -7.10
CA VAL A 193 -14.32 19.85 -7.89
C VAL A 193 -15.64 19.12 -7.68
N LYS A 194 -16.18 18.55 -8.77
CA LYS A 194 -17.42 17.74 -8.73
C LYS A 194 -17.13 16.35 -8.17
N VAL A 195 -17.07 16.20 -6.84
CA VAL A 195 -16.67 14.98 -6.15
C VAL A 195 -17.49 13.76 -6.55
N LEU A 196 -18.83 13.89 -6.66
CA LEU A 196 -19.70 12.77 -7.04
C LEU A 196 -19.53 12.31 -8.50
N LYS A 197 -18.92 13.12 -9.36
CA LYS A 197 -18.54 12.71 -10.71
C LYS A 197 -17.30 11.81 -10.67
N HIS A 198 -16.32 12.16 -9.85
CA HIS A 198 -15.00 11.48 -9.81
C HIS A 198 -14.94 10.28 -8.87
N PHE A 199 -15.76 10.28 -7.81
CA PHE A 199 -15.71 9.25 -6.80
C PHE A 199 -16.03 7.83 -7.31
N PRO A 200 -17.08 7.62 -8.13
CA PRO A 200 -17.34 6.30 -8.74
C PRO A 200 -16.20 5.82 -9.64
N ASP A 201 -15.53 6.71 -10.35
CA ASP A 201 -14.39 6.38 -11.19
C ASP A 201 -13.18 6.00 -10.35
N TYR A 202 -12.91 6.72 -9.27
CA TYR A 202 -11.86 6.36 -8.31
C TYR A 202 -12.09 4.97 -7.71
N LEU A 203 -13.30 4.65 -7.28
CA LEU A 203 -13.64 3.35 -6.70
C LEU A 203 -13.34 2.20 -7.69
N LYS A 204 -13.51 2.43 -9.00
CA LYS A 204 -13.23 1.43 -10.03
C LYS A 204 -11.75 1.32 -10.38
N HIS A 205 -11.03 2.42 -10.51
CA HIS A 205 -9.68 2.41 -11.08
C HIS A 205 -8.73 3.51 -10.58
N GLY A 206 -9.07 4.23 -9.52
CA GLY A 206 -8.27 5.36 -9.03
C GLY A 206 -7.16 5.00 -8.04
N TYR A 207 -7.09 3.77 -7.52
CA TYR A 207 -6.15 3.40 -6.48
C TYR A 207 -4.71 3.24 -6.98
N TYR A 208 -4.51 2.65 -8.17
CA TYR A 208 -3.17 2.42 -8.74
C TYR A 208 -2.84 3.45 -9.81
N PRO A 209 -1.72 4.21 -9.67
CA PRO A 209 -1.33 5.29 -10.59
C PRO A 209 -1.21 4.87 -12.07
N TYR A 210 -0.84 3.62 -12.34
CA TYR A 210 -0.63 3.13 -13.70
C TYR A 210 -1.90 3.01 -14.57
N TYR A 211 -3.09 3.28 -14.00
CA TYR A 211 -4.33 3.36 -14.78
C TYR A 211 -4.21 4.35 -15.95
N ASN A 212 -3.60 5.51 -15.71
CA ASN A 212 -3.48 6.56 -16.72
C ASN A 212 -2.53 6.21 -17.89
N GLU A 213 -1.69 5.19 -17.73
CA GLU A 213 -0.81 4.75 -18.84
C GLU A 213 -1.57 4.01 -19.94
N LEU A 214 -2.43 3.05 -19.56
CA LEU A 214 -3.19 2.20 -20.45
C LEU A 214 -4.52 1.76 -19.79
N PRO A 215 -5.55 2.63 -19.79
CA PRO A 215 -6.82 2.34 -19.11
C PRO A 215 -7.49 1.04 -19.57
N ALA A 216 -7.42 0.72 -20.86
CA ALA A 216 -8.01 -0.48 -21.43
C ALA A 216 -7.41 -1.80 -20.88
N LEU A 217 -6.17 -1.78 -20.42
CA LEU A 217 -5.47 -2.95 -19.86
C LEU A 217 -5.37 -2.93 -18.35
N TYR A 218 -6.02 -2.00 -17.67
CA TYR A 218 -5.87 -1.79 -16.23
C TYR A 218 -6.16 -3.04 -15.40
N TYR A 219 -7.31 -3.65 -15.57
CA TYR A 219 -7.67 -4.86 -14.83
C TYR A 219 -6.81 -6.08 -15.20
N SER A 220 -6.40 -6.19 -16.47
CA SER A 220 -5.44 -7.23 -16.86
C SER A 220 -4.11 -7.06 -16.14
N ARG A 221 -3.59 -5.84 -16.03
CA ARG A 221 -2.37 -5.54 -15.27
C ARG A 221 -2.52 -5.84 -13.77
N ILE A 222 -3.66 -5.53 -13.17
CA ILE A 222 -3.95 -5.93 -11.77
C ILE A 222 -3.89 -7.45 -11.64
N ASN A 223 -4.54 -8.20 -12.52
CA ASN A 223 -4.51 -9.66 -12.50
C ASN A 223 -3.10 -10.23 -12.67
N GLU A 224 -2.27 -9.65 -13.54
CA GLU A 224 -0.86 -10.03 -13.68
C GLU A 224 -0.07 -9.79 -12.40
N VAL A 225 -0.26 -8.66 -11.72
CA VAL A 225 0.37 -8.35 -10.43
C VAL A 225 -0.09 -9.34 -9.36
N VAL A 226 -1.38 -9.64 -9.28
CA VAL A 226 -1.94 -10.64 -8.35
C VAL A 226 -1.35 -12.02 -8.62
N ASN A 227 -1.27 -12.44 -9.88
CA ASN A 227 -0.67 -13.71 -10.26
C ASN A 227 0.80 -13.80 -9.84
N LEU A 228 1.57 -12.75 -10.09
CA LEU A 228 2.98 -12.68 -9.70
C LEU A 228 3.15 -12.80 -8.18
N ILE A 229 2.33 -12.10 -7.40
CA ILE A 229 2.35 -12.19 -5.94
C ILE A 229 2.03 -13.61 -5.47
N VAL A 230 0.96 -14.21 -5.98
CA VAL A 230 0.48 -15.51 -5.51
C VAL A 230 1.35 -16.67 -6.00
N GLU A 231 1.85 -16.60 -7.25
CA GLU A 231 2.61 -17.70 -7.86
C GLU A 231 4.11 -17.66 -7.58
N LEU A 232 4.68 -16.48 -7.33
CA LEU A 232 6.12 -16.32 -7.13
C LEU A 232 6.45 -15.78 -5.74
N GLU A 233 5.90 -14.63 -5.32
CA GLU A 233 6.33 -13.97 -4.08
C GLU A 233 5.91 -14.76 -2.83
N ILE A 234 4.65 -15.20 -2.71
CA ILE A 234 4.19 -15.98 -1.54
C ILE A 234 4.94 -17.30 -1.39
N PRO A 235 5.13 -18.14 -2.43
CA PRO A 235 5.92 -19.35 -2.32
C PRO A 235 7.37 -19.11 -1.89
N GLN A 236 8.05 -18.16 -2.50
CA GLN A 236 9.44 -17.85 -2.19
C GLN A 236 9.64 -17.38 -0.75
N LEU A 237 8.75 -16.53 -0.25
CA LEU A 237 8.93 -15.83 1.02
C LEU A 237 8.36 -16.59 2.23
N ARG A 238 7.35 -17.42 2.01
CA ARG A 238 6.72 -18.23 3.09
C ARG A 238 7.09 -19.70 3.05
N GLY A 239 7.94 -20.12 2.10
CA GLY A 239 8.29 -21.54 1.93
C GLY A 239 7.07 -22.39 1.58
N VAL A 240 6.06 -21.80 0.94
CA VAL A 240 4.87 -22.52 0.49
C VAL A 240 5.22 -23.29 -0.78
N ASP A 241 4.92 -24.59 -0.81
CA ASP A 241 5.12 -25.39 -2.01
C ASP A 241 4.30 -24.82 -3.19
N ILE A 242 4.91 -24.71 -4.35
CA ILE A 242 4.30 -24.16 -5.58
C ILE A 242 3.00 -24.91 -5.94
N SER A 243 2.86 -26.18 -5.59
CA SER A 243 1.63 -26.94 -5.79
C SER A 243 0.40 -26.34 -5.08
N TYR A 244 0.60 -25.53 -4.05
CA TYR A 244 -0.50 -24.86 -3.32
C TYR A 244 -0.89 -23.50 -3.88
N THR A 245 -0.19 -22.94 -4.85
CA THR A 245 -0.52 -21.63 -5.46
C THR A 245 -1.93 -21.61 -6.03
N THR A 246 -2.36 -22.70 -6.68
CA THR A 246 -3.74 -22.86 -7.16
C THR A 246 -4.77 -22.74 -6.05
N LYS A 247 -4.46 -23.29 -4.85
CA LYS A 247 -5.35 -23.20 -3.68
C LYS A 247 -5.44 -21.79 -3.12
N ILE A 248 -4.32 -21.08 -3.10
CA ILE A 248 -4.29 -19.67 -2.67
C ILE A 248 -5.07 -18.80 -3.66
N LYS A 249 -4.95 -19.05 -4.96
CA LYS A 249 -5.78 -18.36 -5.97
C LYS A 249 -7.27 -18.65 -5.77
N GLN A 250 -7.65 -19.92 -5.60
CA GLN A 250 -9.04 -20.29 -5.32
C GLN A 250 -9.57 -19.55 -4.09
N LEU A 251 -8.78 -19.48 -3.02
CA LEU A 251 -9.13 -18.71 -1.81
C LEU A 251 -9.35 -17.25 -2.12
N LEU A 252 -8.42 -16.62 -2.84
CA LEU A 252 -8.50 -15.19 -3.20
C LEU A 252 -9.75 -14.90 -4.04
N TYR A 253 -10.09 -15.74 -5.02
CA TYR A 253 -11.31 -15.57 -5.82
C TYR A 253 -12.58 -15.74 -4.99
N ILE A 254 -12.63 -16.71 -4.06
CA ILE A 254 -13.76 -16.86 -3.14
C ILE A 254 -13.92 -15.59 -2.28
N ILE A 255 -12.80 -15.02 -1.82
CA ILE A 255 -12.82 -13.76 -1.08
C ILE A 255 -13.34 -12.63 -1.97
N ALA A 256 -12.86 -12.54 -3.21
CA ALA A 256 -13.26 -11.49 -4.15
C ALA A 256 -14.77 -11.49 -4.45
N GLU A 257 -15.38 -12.67 -4.53
CA GLU A 257 -16.82 -12.80 -4.78
C GLU A 257 -17.69 -12.52 -3.55
N SER A 258 -17.13 -12.63 -2.35
CA SER A 258 -17.90 -12.61 -1.10
C SER A 258 -17.57 -11.43 -0.18
N ALA A 259 -16.41 -10.79 -0.36
CA ALA A 259 -15.92 -9.75 0.57
C ALA A 259 -16.74 -8.44 0.48
N PRO A 260 -16.94 -7.76 1.62
CA PRO A 260 -16.50 -8.17 2.95
C PRO A 260 -17.42 -9.22 3.58
N PHE A 261 -16.85 -10.20 4.27
CA PHE A 261 -17.61 -11.25 4.94
C PHE A 261 -16.90 -11.82 6.17
N ILE A 262 -17.68 -12.48 7.05
CA ILE A 262 -17.16 -13.22 8.21
C ILE A 262 -16.76 -14.63 7.77
N PRO A 263 -15.45 -14.98 7.76
CA PRO A 263 -15.01 -16.25 7.22
C PRO A 263 -15.43 -17.44 8.12
N ASN A 264 -16.05 -18.45 7.52
CA ASN A 264 -16.20 -19.76 8.14
C ASN A 264 -14.99 -20.62 7.76
N VAL A 265 -13.96 -20.64 8.62
CA VAL A 265 -12.69 -21.32 8.36
C VAL A 265 -12.88 -22.82 8.04
N SER A 266 -13.77 -23.50 8.74
CA SER A 266 -14.03 -24.94 8.50
C SER A 266 -14.63 -25.18 7.12
N LYS A 267 -15.68 -24.43 6.74
CA LYS A 267 -16.30 -24.54 5.41
C LYS A 267 -15.34 -24.14 4.28
N LEU A 268 -14.54 -23.10 4.48
CA LEU A 268 -13.55 -22.67 3.49
C LEU A 268 -12.44 -23.70 3.30
N SER A 269 -11.91 -24.26 4.40
CA SER A 269 -10.86 -25.29 4.33
C SER A 269 -11.35 -26.54 3.62
N GLU A 270 -12.57 -26.97 3.89
CA GLU A 270 -13.23 -28.10 3.23
C GLU A 270 -13.44 -27.82 1.72
N ARG A 271 -14.01 -26.66 1.38
CA ARG A 271 -14.27 -26.25 -0.03
C ARG A 271 -13.00 -26.20 -0.88
N ILE A 272 -11.89 -25.76 -0.29
CA ILE A 272 -10.59 -25.63 -1.00
C ILE A 272 -9.79 -26.93 -0.93
N GLY A 273 -10.11 -27.83 0.02
CA GLY A 273 -9.37 -29.09 0.24
C GLY A 273 -7.99 -28.89 0.86
N ILE A 274 -7.92 -28.07 1.92
CA ILE A 274 -6.70 -27.78 2.69
C ILE A 274 -6.96 -27.87 4.20
N SER A 275 -5.92 -28.00 5.01
CA SER A 275 -6.07 -27.97 6.46
C SER A 275 -6.49 -26.57 6.95
N ARG A 276 -7.13 -26.51 8.14
CA ARG A 276 -7.47 -25.25 8.81
C ARG A 276 -6.24 -24.36 9.04
N ASN A 277 -5.12 -24.96 9.44
CA ASN A 277 -3.89 -24.22 9.70
C ASN A 277 -3.30 -23.64 8.40
N SER A 278 -3.32 -24.41 7.32
CA SER A 278 -2.90 -23.93 5.99
C SER A 278 -3.78 -22.77 5.52
N LEU A 279 -5.10 -22.86 5.73
CA LEU A 279 -6.02 -21.77 5.37
C LEU A 279 -5.69 -20.48 6.12
N LEU A 280 -5.48 -20.55 7.45
CA LEU A 280 -5.11 -19.38 8.25
C LEU A 280 -3.78 -18.77 7.81
N ALA A 281 -2.77 -19.62 7.53
CA ALA A 281 -1.49 -19.17 7.00
C ALA A 281 -1.62 -18.48 5.63
N TYR A 282 -2.52 -18.96 4.75
CA TYR A 282 -2.76 -18.32 3.45
C TYR A 282 -3.51 -17.00 3.57
N LEU A 283 -4.48 -16.90 4.50
CA LEU A 283 -5.15 -15.63 4.80
C LEU A 283 -4.16 -14.58 5.33
N ASP A 284 -3.22 -15.00 6.16
CA ASP A 284 -2.15 -14.15 6.67
C ASP A 284 -1.19 -13.72 5.54
N ALA A 285 -0.79 -14.66 4.68
CA ALA A 285 0.05 -14.36 3.52
C ALA A 285 -0.60 -13.38 2.53
N LEU A 286 -1.89 -13.54 2.25
CA LEU A 286 -2.66 -12.62 1.41
C LEU A 286 -2.77 -11.23 2.03
N HIS A 287 -2.94 -11.15 3.36
CA HIS A 287 -2.96 -9.90 4.10
C HIS A 287 -1.62 -9.17 4.05
N ASP A 288 -0.54 -9.87 4.37
CA ASP A 288 0.82 -9.31 4.33
C ASP A 288 1.24 -8.88 2.91
N SER A 289 0.66 -9.52 1.88
CA SER A 289 0.89 -9.15 0.47
C SER A 289 0.05 -7.96 -0.01
N CYS A 290 -0.76 -7.35 0.86
CA CYS A 290 -1.70 -6.28 0.50
C CYS A 290 -2.71 -6.70 -0.61
N LEU A 291 -3.15 -7.96 -0.58
CA LEU A 291 -4.27 -8.42 -1.42
C LEU A 291 -5.58 -8.45 -0.64
N THR A 292 -5.51 -8.64 0.69
CA THR A 292 -6.67 -8.64 1.60
C THR A 292 -6.40 -7.79 2.85
N MET A 293 -7.48 -7.40 3.52
CA MET A 293 -7.44 -6.81 4.87
C MET A 293 -8.18 -7.75 5.84
N ASN A 294 -7.46 -8.18 6.89
CA ASN A 294 -7.98 -9.03 7.94
C ASN A 294 -8.32 -8.16 9.15
N LEU A 295 -9.61 -7.91 9.40
CA LEU A 295 -10.03 -7.13 10.56
C LEU A 295 -10.43 -8.03 11.72
N GLN A 296 -10.09 -7.58 12.94
CA GLN A 296 -10.41 -8.23 14.19
C GLN A 296 -11.40 -7.38 15.01
N LYS A 297 -12.18 -8.01 15.88
CA LYS A 297 -12.94 -7.30 16.92
C LYS A 297 -12.02 -6.71 17.97
N GLU A 298 -12.49 -5.67 18.64
CA GLU A 298 -11.77 -5.11 19.77
C GLU A 298 -11.57 -6.16 20.87
N GLY A 299 -10.36 -6.16 21.49
CA GLY A 299 -10.00 -7.11 22.55
C GLY A 299 -9.57 -8.50 22.08
N SER A 300 -9.58 -8.77 20.78
CA SER A 300 -8.98 -9.99 20.23
C SER A 300 -7.46 -9.97 20.44
N GLY A 301 -6.90 -11.05 21.01
CA GLY A 301 -5.44 -11.14 21.28
C GLY A 301 -4.60 -11.02 20.00
N ILE A 302 -3.36 -10.56 20.14
CA ILE A 302 -2.41 -10.24 19.03
C ILE A 302 -1.87 -11.51 18.31
N SER A 303 -2.57 -12.62 18.30
CA SER A 303 -2.07 -13.79 17.58
C SER A 303 -2.34 -13.64 16.08
N ARG A 304 -1.28 -13.52 15.28
CA ARG A 304 -1.35 -13.46 13.80
C ARG A 304 -2.10 -14.63 13.16
N LEU A 305 -2.11 -15.79 13.82
CA LEU A 305 -2.78 -17.00 13.34
C LEU A 305 -4.23 -17.13 13.84
N GLN A 306 -4.84 -16.05 14.34
CA GLN A 306 -6.24 -16.07 14.70
C GLN A 306 -7.11 -15.87 13.45
N LYS A 307 -8.27 -16.56 13.47
CA LYS A 307 -9.30 -16.34 12.46
C LYS A 307 -9.69 -14.87 12.42
N PRO A 308 -9.64 -14.19 11.25
CA PRO A 308 -10.16 -12.83 11.13
C PRO A 308 -11.67 -12.79 11.39
N ASP A 309 -12.14 -11.74 12.05
CA ASP A 309 -13.58 -11.53 12.29
C ASP A 309 -14.29 -11.03 11.04
N LYS A 310 -13.62 -10.26 10.19
CA LYS A 310 -14.14 -9.82 8.89
C LYS A 310 -12.99 -9.74 7.87
N LEU A 311 -13.23 -10.23 6.66
CA LEU A 311 -12.30 -10.24 5.53
C LEU A 311 -12.74 -9.24 4.48
N PHE A 312 -11.79 -8.47 3.97
CA PHE A 312 -11.95 -7.55 2.85
C PHE A 312 -10.90 -7.84 1.79
N LEU A 313 -11.15 -7.47 0.54
CA LEU A 313 -10.05 -7.19 -0.38
C LEU A 313 -9.34 -5.89 0.03
N GLU A 314 -8.08 -5.74 -0.35
CA GLU A 314 -7.27 -4.57 0.05
C GLU A 314 -7.89 -3.24 -0.37
N ASN A 315 -8.46 -3.17 -1.57
CA ASN A 315 -9.06 -1.96 -2.11
C ASN A 315 -10.17 -2.27 -3.13
N PRO A 316 -11.05 -1.30 -3.44
CA PRO A 316 -12.12 -1.49 -4.40
C PRO A 316 -11.66 -1.90 -5.80
N ASN A 317 -10.50 -1.43 -6.27
CA ASN A 317 -10.02 -1.75 -7.62
C ASN A 317 -9.70 -3.26 -7.77
N LEU A 318 -9.24 -3.93 -6.70
CA LEU A 318 -9.09 -5.39 -6.67
C LEU A 318 -10.46 -6.09 -6.78
N MET A 319 -11.51 -5.54 -6.16
CA MET A 319 -12.85 -6.10 -6.31
C MET A 319 -13.29 -6.09 -7.78
N TYR A 320 -13.12 -4.96 -8.47
CA TYR A 320 -13.45 -4.84 -9.89
C TYR A 320 -12.58 -5.69 -10.82
N ALA A 321 -11.33 -5.94 -10.45
CA ALA A 321 -10.41 -6.75 -11.25
C ALA A 321 -10.61 -8.26 -11.07
N LEU A 322 -10.98 -8.72 -9.87
CA LEU A 322 -11.00 -10.15 -9.52
C LEU A 322 -12.41 -10.76 -9.50
N SER A 323 -13.47 -9.95 -9.34
CA SER A 323 -14.83 -10.47 -9.30
C SER A 323 -15.33 -10.82 -10.71
N ALA A 324 -15.83 -12.06 -10.86
CA ALA A 324 -16.47 -12.51 -12.08
C ALA A 324 -17.98 -12.19 -12.11
N SER A 325 -18.57 -11.81 -10.97
CA SER A 325 -20.00 -11.53 -10.79
C SER A 325 -20.26 -10.01 -10.64
N GLN A 326 -21.54 -9.65 -10.59
CA GLN A 326 -21.92 -8.28 -10.29
C GLN A 326 -21.49 -7.89 -8.87
N ILE A 327 -20.73 -6.82 -8.74
CA ILE A 327 -20.18 -6.35 -7.47
C ILE A 327 -21.26 -5.63 -6.67
N ASP A 328 -21.42 -6.01 -5.41
CA ASP A 328 -22.28 -5.28 -4.48
C ASP A 328 -21.65 -3.94 -4.11
N ILE A 329 -22.34 -2.86 -4.39
CA ILE A 329 -21.86 -1.51 -4.12
C ILE A 329 -21.76 -1.22 -2.61
N GLY A 330 -22.50 -1.92 -1.75
CA GLY A 330 -22.36 -1.85 -0.30
C GLY A 330 -20.98 -2.34 0.13
N ASN A 331 -20.56 -3.47 -0.43
CA ASN A 331 -19.23 -4.06 -0.21
C ASN A 331 -18.09 -3.14 -0.69
N VAL A 332 -18.29 -2.44 -1.81
CA VAL A 332 -17.33 -1.45 -2.32
C VAL A 332 -17.15 -0.29 -1.34
N ARG A 333 -18.25 0.23 -0.77
CA ARG A 333 -18.25 1.32 0.20
C ARG A 333 -17.48 0.96 1.47
N GLU A 334 -17.78 -0.18 2.04
CA GLU A 334 -17.09 -0.67 3.24
C GLU A 334 -15.60 -0.91 2.97
N THR A 335 -15.26 -1.51 1.83
CA THR A 335 -13.85 -1.77 1.44
C THR A 335 -13.10 -0.46 1.25
N PHE A 336 -13.70 0.55 0.60
CA PHE A 336 -13.09 1.87 0.47
C PHE A 336 -12.86 2.51 1.85
N PHE A 337 -13.87 2.53 2.72
CA PHE A 337 -13.76 3.12 4.04
C PHE A 337 -12.64 2.47 4.85
N ALA A 338 -12.61 1.14 4.91
CA ALA A 338 -11.56 0.40 5.62
C ALA A 338 -10.17 0.69 5.03
N ASN A 339 -10.03 0.67 3.69
CA ASN A 339 -8.76 0.94 3.02
C ASN A 339 -8.20 2.33 3.33
N GLN A 340 -9.04 3.37 3.28
CA GLN A 340 -8.58 4.74 3.51
C GLN A 340 -8.20 5.03 4.97
N LEU A 341 -8.91 4.42 5.94
CA LEU A 341 -8.61 4.64 7.35
C LEU A 341 -7.40 3.84 7.85
N ARG A 342 -7.14 2.64 7.32
CA ARG A 342 -6.07 1.77 7.83
C ARG A 342 -4.68 2.41 7.76
N TYR A 343 -4.50 3.40 6.94
CA TYR A 343 -3.23 4.12 6.82
C TYR A 343 -2.87 4.90 8.10
N CYS A 344 -3.86 5.58 8.69
CA CYS A 344 -3.63 6.49 9.82
C CYS A 344 -4.28 6.02 11.12
N HIS A 345 -5.20 5.04 11.08
CA HIS A 345 -6.06 4.68 12.21
C HIS A 345 -6.08 3.18 12.48
N LYS A 346 -6.33 2.82 13.75
CA LYS A 346 -6.57 1.44 14.15
C LYS A 346 -8.02 1.07 13.86
N ILE A 347 -8.22 0.10 12.96
CA ILE A 347 -9.55 -0.35 12.55
C ILE A 347 -9.87 -1.69 13.20
N ASN A 348 -11.04 -1.76 13.84
CA ASN A 348 -11.63 -2.98 14.36
C ASN A 348 -13.04 -3.16 13.80
N VAL A 349 -13.53 -4.40 13.81
CA VAL A 349 -14.94 -4.70 13.56
C VAL A 349 -15.76 -4.26 14.78
N SER A 350 -16.80 -3.47 14.57
CA SER A 350 -17.72 -3.08 15.65
C SER A 350 -18.60 -4.27 16.09
N LYS A 351 -19.08 -4.22 17.32
CA LYS A 351 -20.10 -5.16 17.83
C LYS A 351 -21.51 -4.77 17.39
N GLU A 352 -21.73 -3.46 17.28
CA GLU A 352 -23.04 -2.86 17.04
C GLU A 352 -23.24 -2.43 15.59
N SER A 353 -22.14 -2.21 14.84
CA SER A 353 -22.17 -1.59 13.52
C SER A 353 -21.05 -2.17 12.63
N ASP A 354 -20.62 -1.46 11.56
CA ASP A 354 -19.61 -1.96 10.63
C ASP A 354 -18.20 -1.84 11.20
N PHE A 355 -17.80 -0.68 11.74
CA PHE A 355 -16.43 -0.37 12.14
C PHE A 355 -16.34 0.31 13.50
N PHE A 356 -15.24 0.01 14.22
CA PHE A 356 -14.85 0.66 15.46
C PHE A 356 -13.41 1.15 15.34
N ILE A 357 -13.22 2.45 15.39
CA ILE A 357 -11.97 3.14 15.03
C ILE A 357 -11.33 3.74 16.27
N ASP A 358 -10.01 3.52 16.44
CA ASP A 358 -9.16 4.05 17.51
C ASP A 358 -9.68 3.77 18.94
N GLY A 359 -10.47 2.70 19.11
CA GLY A 359 -11.06 2.35 20.40
C GLY A 359 -12.12 3.35 20.89
N ARG A 360 -12.68 4.17 19.98
CA ARG A 360 -13.62 5.25 20.35
C ARG A 360 -14.80 5.41 19.39
N TYR A 361 -14.54 5.55 18.10
CA TYR A 361 -15.55 5.98 17.14
C TYR A 361 -16.23 4.79 16.47
N THR A 362 -17.55 4.78 16.46
CA THR A 362 -18.36 3.77 15.77
C THR A 362 -18.89 4.31 14.45
N PHE A 363 -18.71 3.54 13.37
CA PHE A 363 -19.15 3.94 12.02
C PHE A 363 -20.04 2.90 11.38
N GLU A 364 -21.13 3.38 10.79
CA GLU A 364 -22.07 2.63 9.96
C GLU A 364 -21.98 3.14 8.54
N VAL A 365 -21.55 2.30 7.61
CA VAL A 365 -21.31 2.67 6.20
C VAL A 365 -22.51 2.27 5.34
N GLY A 366 -22.92 3.13 4.41
CA GLY A 366 -24.03 2.79 3.53
C GLY A 366 -24.28 3.79 2.41
N GLY A 367 -25.41 3.63 1.74
CA GLY A 367 -25.84 4.53 0.69
C GLY A 367 -26.54 5.78 1.24
N ARG A 368 -26.99 6.67 0.34
CA ARG A 368 -27.65 7.94 0.65
C ARG A 368 -28.75 7.85 1.69
N ASN A 369 -29.55 6.79 1.68
CA ASN A 369 -30.71 6.61 2.56
C ASN A 369 -30.40 5.84 3.85
N LYS A 370 -29.12 5.55 4.16
CA LYS A 370 -28.75 4.84 5.39
C LYS A 370 -29.23 5.62 6.62
N GLY A 371 -29.94 4.94 7.52
CA GLY A 371 -30.53 5.49 8.75
C GLY A 371 -29.72 5.18 10.00
N LYS A 372 -30.11 5.76 11.13
CA LYS A 372 -29.41 5.67 12.43
C LYS A 372 -29.75 4.42 13.25
N GLN A 373 -30.54 3.46 12.74
CA GLN A 373 -31.11 2.36 13.53
C GLN A 373 -30.06 1.56 14.32
N GLN A 374 -28.94 1.22 13.71
CA GLN A 374 -27.88 0.40 14.32
C GLN A 374 -27.02 1.17 15.33
N ILE A 375 -26.89 2.48 15.18
CA ILE A 375 -26.05 3.33 16.04
C ILE A 375 -26.86 4.20 17.00
N ASN A 376 -28.16 3.96 17.09
CA ASN A 376 -29.05 4.78 17.93
C ASN A 376 -28.71 4.59 19.41
N GLY A 377 -28.50 5.70 20.12
CA GLY A 377 -28.11 5.70 21.54
C GLY A 377 -26.62 5.50 21.81
N LEU A 378 -25.77 5.31 20.78
CA LEU A 378 -24.32 5.25 20.95
C LEU A 378 -23.74 6.66 20.93
N SER A 379 -22.79 6.91 21.84
CA SER A 379 -21.92 8.08 21.79
C SER A 379 -20.84 7.91 20.70
N ASP A 380 -20.31 8.99 20.17
CA ASP A 380 -19.25 9.00 19.15
C ASP A 380 -19.56 8.06 17.95
N ALA A 381 -20.82 8.04 17.51
CA ALA A 381 -21.31 7.17 16.45
C ALA A 381 -21.78 7.97 15.22
N TYR A 382 -21.37 7.54 14.04
CA TYR A 382 -21.54 8.27 12.79
C TYR A 382 -22.06 7.37 11.68
N ILE A 383 -22.87 7.96 10.77
CA ILE A 383 -23.25 7.34 9.51
C ILE A 383 -22.33 7.87 8.42
N VAL A 384 -21.71 6.97 7.68
CA VAL A 384 -20.89 7.31 6.51
C VAL A 384 -21.70 6.98 5.26
N ALA A 385 -22.17 8.03 4.57
CA ALA A 385 -23.10 7.88 3.48
C ALA A 385 -22.46 8.20 2.12
N ASP A 386 -22.65 7.29 1.18
CA ASP A 386 -22.31 7.50 -0.22
C ASP A 386 -23.41 8.28 -0.96
N ASP A 387 -23.08 8.83 -2.15
CA ASP A 387 -23.99 9.56 -3.00
C ASP A 387 -24.60 10.82 -2.35
N ILE A 388 -23.82 11.47 -1.47
CA ILE A 388 -24.13 12.80 -0.90
C ILE A 388 -22.91 13.72 -1.00
N GLU A 389 -23.12 14.97 -1.35
CA GLU A 389 -22.05 15.98 -1.36
C GLU A 389 -21.80 16.54 0.04
N TYR A 390 -22.86 16.73 0.83
CA TYR A 390 -22.83 17.37 2.14
C TYR A 390 -23.41 16.47 3.21
N GLY A 391 -22.79 16.49 4.38
CA GLY A 391 -23.30 15.80 5.55
C GLY A 391 -24.09 16.72 6.49
N ILE A 392 -24.93 16.13 7.33
CA ILE A 392 -25.72 16.85 8.35
C ILE A 392 -25.66 16.06 9.66
N ASN A 393 -25.37 16.74 10.76
CA ASN A 393 -25.21 16.13 12.10
C ASN A 393 -24.17 14.99 12.08
N ASN A 394 -24.56 13.77 12.46
CA ASN A 394 -23.71 12.59 12.49
C ASN A 394 -23.61 11.86 11.13
N LYS A 395 -24.17 12.41 10.07
CA LYS A 395 -24.11 11.81 8.74
C LYS A 395 -23.07 12.52 7.90
N ILE A 396 -22.02 11.81 7.53
CA ILE A 396 -20.81 12.32 6.88
C ILE A 396 -20.69 11.72 5.48
N PRO A 397 -20.31 12.49 4.44
CA PRO A 397 -20.06 11.94 3.11
C PRO A 397 -18.92 10.92 3.10
N LEU A 398 -19.14 9.75 2.48
CA LEU A 398 -18.14 8.68 2.39
C LEU A 398 -16.86 9.18 1.71
N TRP A 399 -16.96 9.96 0.65
CA TRP A 399 -15.81 10.43 -0.12
C TRP A 399 -14.82 11.28 0.70
N LEU A 400 -15.25 11.96 1.79
CA LEU A 400 -14.37 12.75 2.67
C LEU A 400 -13.30 11.90 3.35
N PHE A 401 -13.58 10.64 3.66
CA PHE A 401 -12.60 9.73 4.25
C PHE A 401 -11.45 9.38 3.30
N GLY A 402 -11.61 9.64 2.01
CA GLY A 402 -10.51 9.60 1.04
C GLY A 402 -9.56 10.79 1.07
N PHE A 403 -9.63 11.65 2.10
CA PHE A 403 -8.76 12.82 2.30
C PHE A 403 -7.83 12.66 3.51
N LEU A 404 -7.78 11.50 4.14
CA LEU A 404 -6.99 11.25 5.35
C LEU A 404 -5.47 11.19 5.09
N TYR A 405 -5.02 11.01 3.83
CA TYR A 405 -3.60 11.04 3.44
C TYR A 405 -3.40 11.58 2.02
#